data_07de845762f1b9d94f2dbbe51c7bf3b1
#
_entry.id   07de845762f1b9d94f2dbbe51c7bf3b1
#
_cell.length_a   1.000
_cell.length_b   1.000
_cell.length_c   1.000
_cell.angle_alpha   90.00
_cell.angle_beta   90.00
_cell.angle_gamma   90.00
#
_symmetry.space_group_name_H-M   'P 1'
#
loop_
_entity.id
_entity.type
_entity.pdbx_description
1 polymer ?
#
loop_
_entity_poly.entity_id
_entity_poly.type
_entity_poly.pdbx_seq_one_letter_code
_entity_poly.pdbx_strand_id
1 'polypeptide(L)'
;MTIEDVKKHIRNVPDFPIPGIQFKDITTALAHPECLKCLRDELVNRYKDLGITKVIGIESRGFIIAPAVAIEIGAGFVPIRKPGKLPAETIEISYAKEYGLDTIQMHKDALKEDDVVLIHDDILATGGSMAAAIELVKKAGVKKIYVNCLIELVGLGGRKLLEGKANNVDCLLAIEVNE
;
A
#
# COMPACT_ATOMS: atom_id res chain seq x y z
N MET A 1 -9.47 16.19 13.61
CA MET A 1 -8.69 16.23 12.35
C MET A 1 -9.39 15.36 11.33
N THR A 2 -9.55 15.85 10.12
CA THR A 2 -10.14 15.14 9.00
C THR A 2 -9.03 14.69 8.02
N ILE A 3 -9.37 13.78 7.08
CA ILE A 3 -8.43 13.39 6.02
C ILE A 3 -8.01 14.59 5.16
N GLU A 4 -8.91 15.54 4.88
CA GLU A 4 -8.58 16.78 4.18
C GLU A 4 -7.59 17.67 4.95
N ASP A 5 -7.63 17.62 6.29
CA ASP A 5 -6.62 18.33 7.09
C ASP A 5 -5.25 17.64 7.00
N VAL A 6 -5.21 16.30 6.91
CA VAL A 6 -3.97 15.56 6.67
C VAL A 6 -3.31 15.96 5.36
N LYS A 7 -4.10 16.19 4.29
CA LYS A 7 -3.59 16.65 2.98
C LYS A 7 -2.71 17.90 3.12
N LYS A 8 -3.07 18.83 4.00
CA LYS A 8 -2.33 20.07 4.23
C LYS A 8 -0.94 19.87 4.86
N HIS A 9 -0.70 18.71 5.45
CA HIS A 9 0.58 18.33 6.07
C HIS A 9 1.49 17.52 5.14
N ILE A 10 1.03 17.17 3.94
CA ILE A 10 1.84 16.48 2.93
C ILE A 10 2.70 17.50 2.21
N ARG A 11 4.01 17.29 2.21
CA ARG A 11 4.97 18.18 1.57
C ARG A 11 5.09 17.85 0.08
N ASN A 12 5.03 18.88 -0.77
CA ASN A 12 5.42 18.76 -2.16
C ASN A 12 6.91 19.03 -2.32
N VAL A 13 7.63 18.11 -2.94
CA VAL A 13 9.07 18.24 -3.26
C VAL A 13 9.20 18.28 -4.78
N PRO A 14 9.42 19.49 -5.37
CA PRO A 14 9.58 19.59 -6.80
C PRO A 14 10.89 18.95 -7.26
N ASP A 15 10.89 18.44 -8.49
CA ASP A 15 12.06 17.89 -9.17
C ASP A 15 12.77 16.75 -8.40
N PHE A 16 12.01 15.91 -7.74
CA PHE A 16 12.53 14.75 -7.02
C PHE A 16 11.84 13.45 -7.49
N PRO A 17 12.57 12.34 -7.75
CA PRO A 17 14.05 12.21 -7.75
C PRO A 17 14.72 12.76 -9.01
N ILE A 18 13.94 13.18 -10.00
CA ILE A 18 14.40 13.74 -11.27
C ILE A 18 13.60 14.99 -11.64
N PRO A 19 14.15 15.90 -12.47
CA PRO A 19 13.43 17.09 -12.93
C PRO A 19 12.05 16.76 -13.53
N GLY A 20 11.04 17.58 -13.21
CA GLY A 20 9.66 17.43 -13.68
C GLY A 20 8.75 16.58 -12.79
N ILE A 21 9.29 15.87 -11.81
CA ILE A 21 8.49 15.06 -10.86
C ILE A 21 8.12 15.92 -9.65
N GLN A 22 6.82 15.97 -9.33
CA GLN A 22 6.29 16.57 -8.11
C GLN A 22 6.08 15.47 -7.07
N PHE A 23 7.08 15.24 -6.22
CA PHE A 23 7.04 14.16 -5.24
C PHE A 23 6.20 14.56 -4.02
N LYS A 24 5.23 13.73 -3.66
CA LYS A 24 4.39 13.91 -2.47
C LYS A 24 5.01 13.18 -1.29
N ASP A 25 5.66 13.93 -0.42
CA ASP A 25 6.32 13.40 0.77
C ASP A 25 5.34 13.36 1.94
N ILE A 26 4.96 12.15 2.31
CA ILE A 26 4.04 11.90 3.43
C ILE A 26 4.74 11.99 4.80
N THR A 27 6.07 12.00 4.85
CA THR A 27 6.80 11.93 6.12
C THR A 27 6.49 13.10 7.05
N THR A 28 6.19 14.27 6.51
CA THR A 28 5.76 15.44 7.28
C THR A 28 4.41 15.24 7.96
N ALA A 29 3.46 14.59 7.29
CA ALA A 29 2.18 14.20 7.88
C ALA A 29 2.38 13.10 8.94
N LEU A 30 3.23 12.11 8.66
CA LEU A 30 3.52 11.03 9.62
C LEU A 30 4.21 11.52 10.89
N ALA A 31 5.01 12.57 10.80
CA ALA A 31 5.66 13.22 11.95
C ALA A 31 4.68 13.98 12.86
N HIS A 32 3.47 14.25 12.36
CA HIS A 32 2.44 14.94 13.13
C HIS A 32 1.53 13.91 13.84
N PRO A 33 1.48 13.86 15.18
CA PRO A 33 0.76 12.82 15.92
C PRO A 33 -0.72 12.70 15.55
N GLU A 34 -1.40 13.83 15.37
CA GLU A 34 -2.82 13.87 15.01
C GLU A 34 -3.08 13.34 13.60
N CYS A 35 -2.16 13.61 12.63
CA CYS A 35 -2.25 13.08 11.28
C CYS A 35 -2.05 11.57 11.28
N LEU A 36 -1.01 11.08 11.96
CA LEU A 36 -0.71 9.66 12.06
C LEU A 36 -1.89 8.89 12.67
N LYS A 37 -2.47 9.44 13.75
CA LYS A 37 -3.67 8.89 14.38
C LYS A 37 -4.87 8.89 13.43
N CYS A 38 -5.12 9.99 12.74
CA CYS A 38 -6.22 10.13 11.79
C CYS A 38 -6.13 9.10 10.65
N LEU A 39 -4.95 8.94 10.06
CA LEU A 39 -4.71 7.95 9.00
C LEU A 39 -4.98 6.52 9.48
N ARG A 40 -4.49 6.16 10.68
CA ARG A 40 -4.78 4.84 11.26
C ARG A 40 -6.27 4.65 11.52
N ASP A 41 -6.92 5.60 12.15
CA ASP A 41 -8.34 5.49 12.54
C ASP A 41 -9.25 5.38 11.31
N GLU A 42 -8.96 6.11 10.23
CA GLU A 42 -9.68 6.00 8.96
C GLU A 42 -9.57 4.59 8.36
N LEU A 43 -8.36 4.03 8.33
CA LEU A 43 -8.16 2.67 7.84
C LEU A 43 -8.87 1.64 8.73
N VAL A 44 -8.75 1.76 10.04
CA VAL A 44 -9.45 0.87 10.97
C VAL A 44 -10.96 0.92 10.74
N ASN A 45 -11.54 2.11 10.65
CA ASN A 45 -12.98 2.26 10.43
C ASN A 45 -13.47 1.67 9.11
N ARG A 46 -12.66 1.73 8.05
CA ARG A 46 -13.03 1.16 6.73
C ARG A 46 -12.95 -0.35 6.69
N TYR A 47 -12.04 -0.96 7.46
CA TYR A 47 -11.69 -2.37 7.28
C TYR A 47 -12.04 -3.30 8.45
N LYS A 48 -12.38 -2.76 9.64
CA LYS A 48 -12.63 -3.55 10.86
C LYS A 48 -13.75 -4.60 10.75
N ASP A 49 -14.74 -4.36 9.90
CA ASP A 49 -15.93 -5.21 9.77
C ASP A 49 -15.89 -6.13 8.53
N LEU A 50 -14.76 -6.21 7.84
CA LEU A 50 -14.61 -6.99 6.60
C LEU A 50 -14.03 -8.39 6.81
N GLY A 51 -13.76 -8.79 8.04
CA GLY A 51 -13.22 -10.11 8.36
C GLY A 51 -11.77 -10.32 7.92
N ILE A 52 -11.00 -9.23 7.80
CA ILE A 52 -9.59 -9.29 7.39
C ILE A 52 -8.78 -10.05 8.43
N THR A 53 -8.01 -11.03 7.97
CA THR A 53 -7.15 -11.88 8.80
C THR A 53 -5.68 -11.50 8.70
N LYS A 54 -5.27 -10.90 7.59
CA LYS A 54 -3.89 -10.45 7.34
C LYS A 54 -3.87 -9.06 6.70
N VAL A 55 -3.04 -8.20 7.24
CA VAL A 55 -2.68 -6.92 6.62
C VAL A 55 -1.27 -7.06 6.05
N ILE A 56 -1.11 -6.74 4.79
CA ILE A 56 0.17 -6.75 4.08
C ILE A 56 0.64 -5.32 3.91
N GLY A 57 1.90 -5.07 4.24
CA GLY A 57 2.58 -3.81 3.92
C GLY A 57 3.66 -4.04 2.88
N ILE A 58 3.74 -3.12 1.90
CA ILE A 58 4.78 -3.16 0.87
C ILE A 58 5.97 -2.31 1.31
N GLU A 59 7.18 -2.88 1.25
CA GLU A 59 8.43 -2.19 1.59
C GLU A 59 8.59 -0.90 0.78
N SER A 60 8.88 0.20 1.43
CA SER A 60 9.12 0.36 2.86
C SER A 60 8.03 1.19 3.56
N ARG A 61 7.45 2.20 2.89
CA ARG A 61 6.47 3.10 3.52
C ARG A 61 5.12 2.44 3.82
N GLY A 62 4.79 1.35 3.13
CA GLY A 62 3.65 0.50 3.47
C GLY A 62 3.74 -0.17 4.85
N PHE A 63 4.94 -0.22 5.45
CA PHE A 63 5.13 -0.78 6.80
C PHE A 63 4.74 0.17 7.93
N ILE A 64 4.56 1.46 7.65
CA ILE A 64 4.46 2.47 8.71
C ILE A 64 3.13 2.37 9.45
N ILE A 65 2.02 2.29 8.73
CA ILE A 65 0.67 2.26 9.33
C ILE A 65 0.08 0.85 9.36
N ALA A 66 0.43 -0.01 8.43
CA ALA A 66 -0.16 -1.33 8.28
C ALA A 66 -0.12 -2.18 9.57
N PRO A 67 0.97 -2.26 10.34
CA PRO A 67 0.99 -3.03 11.60
C PRO A 67 0.03 -2.46 12.65
N ALA A 68 -0.08 -1.14 12.74
CA ALA A 68 -1.02 -0.50 13.67
C ALA A 68 -2.48 -0.82 13.31
N VAL A 69 -2.82 -0.81 12.04
CA VAL A 69 -4.15 -1.22 11.56
C VAL A 69 -4.40 -2.70 11.84
N ALA A 70 -3.42 -3.57 11.58
CA ALA A 70 -3.53 -5.00 11.84
C ALA A 70 -3.86 -5.28 13.31
N ILE A 71 -3.14 -4.65 14.25
CA ILE A 71 -3.39 -4.79 15.69
C ILE A 71 -4.82 -4.38 16.05
N GLU A 72 -5.27 -3.23 15.59
CA GLU A 72 -6.59 -2.68 15.92
C GLU A 72 -7.75 -3.52 15.38
N ILE A 73 -7.59 -4.13 14.21
CA ILE A 73 -8.65 -4.98 13.61
C ILE A 73 -8.52 -6.47 13.97
N GLY A 74 -7.51 -6.86 14.76
CA GLY A 74 -7.28 -8.25 15.18
C GLY A 74 -6.71 -9.15 14.07
N ALA A 75 -5.96 -8.58 13.13
CA ALA A 75 -5.31 -9.29 12.02
C ALA A 75 -3.81 -9.46 12.27
N GLY A 76 -3.18 -10.42 11.56
CA GLY A 76 -1.73 -10.53 11.49
C GLY A 76 -1.14 -9.55 10.47
N PHE A 77 0.16 -9.26 10.58
CA PHE A 77 0.90 -8.44 9.62
C PHE A 77 1.87 -9.30 8.80
N VAL A 78 1.92 -9.07 7.48
CA VAL A 78 2.81 -9.77 6.55
C VAL A 78 3.59 -8.74 5.72
N PRO A 79 4.93 -8.75 5.75
CA PRO A 79 5.72 -7.85 4.92
C PRO A 79 5.91 -8.42 3.51
N ILE A 80 5.73 -7.58 2.49
CA ILE A 80 6.27 -7.78 1.15
C ILE A 80 7.55 -6.97 1.04
N ARG A 81 8.65 -7.60 0.60
CA ARG A 81 9.96 -7.00 0.60
C ARG A 81 10.70 -7.18 -0.73
N LYS A 82 11.76 -6.42 -0.89
CA LYS A 82 12.72 -6.59 -1.98
C LYS A 82 13.51 -7.89 -1.82
N PRO A 83 14.10 -8.44 -2.93
CA PRO A 83 14.87 -9.68 -2.88
C PRO A 83 15.99 -9.66 -1.84
N GLY A 84 16.20 -10.79 -1.19
CA GLY A 84 17.27 -10.98 -0.21
C GLY A 84 17.01 -10.40 1.18
N LYS A 85 15.81 -9.87 1.45
CA LYS A 85 15.46 -9.29 2.75
C LYS A 85 14.73 -10.25 3.69
N LEU A 86 14.11 -11.30 3.15
CA LEU A 86 13.35 -12.28 3.92
C LEU A 86 14.20 -13.54 4.15
N PRO A 87 14.28 -14.05 5.39
CA PRO A 87 15.24 -15.09 5.73
C PRO A 87 14.79 -16.52 5.41
N ALA A 88 13.48 -16.78 5.25
CA ALA A 88 12.95 -18.10 4.95
C ALA A 88 12.59 -18.24 3.47
N GLU A 89 12.02 -19.38 3.07
CA GLU A 89 11.60 -19.63 1.69
C GLU A 89 10.56 -18.61 1.23
N THR A 90 10.77 -18.04 0.05
CA THR A 90 9.93 -16.98 -0.52
C THR A 90 9.25 -17.42 -1.81
N ILE A 91 8.13 -16.76 -2.12
CA ILE A 91 7.57 -16.65 -3.46
C ILE A 91 7.79 -15.23 -3.96
N GLU A 92 7.93 -15.06 -5.27
CA GLU A 92 8.26 -13.77 -5.86
C GLU A 92 7.52 -13.48 -7.16
N ILE A 93 7.40 -12.20 -7.47
CA ILE A 93 6.91 -11.66 -8.74
C ILE A 93 7.87 -10.56 -9.20
N SER A 94 8.25 -10.62 -10.48
CA SER A 94 8.95 -9.54 -11.16
C SER A 94 7.98 -8.76 -12.04
N TYR A 95 8.13 -7.45 -12.08
CA TYR A 95 7.30 -6.56 -12.88
C TYR A 95 8.13 -5.47 -13.55
N ALA A 96 7.65 -5.00 -14.70
CA ALA A 96 8.34 -3.96 -15.46
C ALA A 96 8.17 -2.58 -14.79
N LYS A 97 9.27 -1.84 -14.72
CA LYS A 97 9.30 -0.41 -14.44
C LYS A 97 9.63 0.36 -15.71
N GLU A 98 9.58 1.68 -15.64
CA GLU A 98 10.03 2.56 -16.73
C GLU A 98 11.49 2.26 -17.14
N TYR A 99 12.32 1.91 -16.15
CA TYR A 99 13.71 1.51 -16.34
C TYR A 99 13.99 0.16 -15.69
N GLY A 100 13.84 -0.94 -16.45
CA GLY A 100 14.16 -2.29 -16.02
C GLY A 100 13.03 -3.05 -15.31
N LEU A 101 13.43 -4.08 -14.58
CA LEU A 101 12.54 -4.94 -13.80
C LEU A 101 12.75 -4.69 -12.31
N ASP A 102 11.67 -4.77 -11.55
CA ASP A 102 11.70 -4.84 -10.10
C ASP A 102 11.07 -6.15 -9.64
N THR A 103 11.50 -6.64 -8.49
CA THR A 103 11.04 -7.90 -7.92
C THR A 103 10.61 -7.68 -6.48
N ILE A 104 9.49 -8.30 -6.10
CA ILE A 104 9.01 -8.31 -4.72
C ILE A 104 8.81 -9.75 -4.26
N GLN A 105 9.02 -9.98 -2.97
CA GLN A 105 8.96 -11.28 -2.33
C GLN A 105 8.06 -11.26 -1.09
N MET A 106 7.47 -12.41 -0.81
CA MET A 106 6.76 -12.71 0.42
C MET A 106 7.16 -14.11 0.89
N HIS A 107 7.18 -14.37 2.20
CA HIS A 107 7.39 -15.72 2.70
C HIS A 107 6.30 -16.67 2.14
N LYS A 108 6.73 -17.84 1.70
CA LYS A 108 5.85 -18.85 1.09
C LYS A 108 4.76 -19.34 2.04
N ASP A 109 5.04 -19.37 3.34
CA ASP A 109 4.14 -19.83 4.41
C ASP A 109 3.36 -18.69 5.09
N ALA A 110 3.44 -17.45 4.58
CA ALA A 110 2.83 -16.29 5.22
C ALA A 110 1.30 -16.27 5.15
N LEU A 111 0.72 -16.85 4.10
CA LEU A 111 -0.72 -16.81 3.84
C LEU A 111 -1.30 -18.22 3.65
N LYS A 112 -2.58 -18.34 3.95
CA LYS A 112 -3.43 -19.52 3.67
C LYS A 112 -4.53 -19.15 2.69
N GLU A 113 -5.09 -20.13 2.01
CA GLU A 113 -6.17 -19.93 1.01
C GLU A 113 -7.43 -19.29 1.57
N ASP A 114 -7.72 -19.52 2.85
CA ASP A 114 -8.88 -18.98 3.57
C ASP A 114 -8.62 -17.60 4.21
N ASP A 115 -7.41 -17.05 4.09
CA ASP A 115 -7.12 -15.71 4.55
C ASP A 115 -7.92 -14.65 3.75
N VAL A 116 -8.33 -13.61 4.45
CA VAL A 116 -8.89 -12.38 3.89
C VAL A 116 -7.84 -11.29 4.07
N VAL A 117 -7.36 -10.74 2.97
CA VAL A 117 -6.15 -9.91 2.96
C VAL A 117 -6.47 -8.46 2.63
N LEU A 118 -5.88 -7.55 3.39
CA LEU A 118 -5.75 -6.13 3.03
C LEU A 118 -4.29 -5.86 2.64
N ILE A 119 -4.05 -5.43 1.40
CA ILE A 119 -2.73 -4.95 0.95
C ILE A 119 -2.69 -3.44 1.08
N HIS A 120 -1.68 -2.92 1.76
CA HIS A 120 -1.51 -1.50 2.04
C HIS A 120 -0.17 -0.97 1.54
N ASP A 121 -0.21 0.21 0.92
CA ASP A 121 0.96 1.03 0.61
C ASP A 121 0.62 2.51 0.87
N ASP A 122 1.62 3.38 0.83
CA ASP A 122 1.40 4.81 1.05
C ASP A 122 0.85 5.52 -0.20
N ILE A 123 1.36 5.22 -1.38
CA ILE A 123 1.01 5.91 -2.62
C ILE A 123 0.63 4.92 -3.74
N LEU A 124 -0.49 5.20 -4.40
CA LEU A 124 -0.86 4.62 -5.67
C LEU A 124 -0.49 5.61 -6.79
N ALA A 125 0.59 5.35 -7.50
CA ALA A 125 1.05 6.13 -8.66
C ALA A 125 0.69 5.40 -9.97
N THR A 126 1.64 4.72 -10.58
CA THR A 126 1.40 3.91 -11.78
C THR A 126 0.74 2.56 -11.50
N GLY A 127 0.82 2.10 -10.26
CA GLY A 127 0.16 0.87 -9.79
C GLY A 127 0.96 -0.41 -9.99
N GLY A 128 2.15 -0.36 -10.55
CA GLY A 128 2.95 -1.55 -10.87
C GLY A 128 3.28 -2.41 -9.66
N SER A 129 3.77 -1.82 -8.58
CA SER A 129 4.11 -2.55 -7.35
C SER A 129 2.88 -3.13 -6.66
N MET A 130 1.77 -2.41 -6.63
CA MET A 130 0.51 -2.90 -6.06
C MET A 130 -0.09 -4.02 -6.92
N ALA A 131 -0.06 -3.92 -8.24
CA ALA A 131 -0.49 -5.00 -9.14
C ALA A 131 0.34 -6.27 -8.92
N ALA A 132 1.65 -6.13 -8.80
CA ALA A 132 2.54 -7.26 -8.49
C ALA A 132 2.25 -7.86 -7.11
N ALA A 133 1.97 -7.04 -6.11
CA ALA A 133 1.59 -7.52 -4.77
C ALA A 133 0.28 -8.30 -4.79
N ILE A 134 -0.73 -7.85 -5.53
CA ILE A 134 -1.99 -8.57 -5.72
C ILE A 134 -1.74 -9.94 -6.36
N GLU A 135 -0.93 -10.00 -7.40
CA GLU A 135 -0.59 -11.27 -8.06
C GLU A 135 0.20 -12.21 -7.15
N LEU A 136 1.10 -11.68 -6.33
CA LEU A 136 1.85 -12.46 -5.36
C LEU A 136 0.93 -13.10 -4.31
N VAL A 137 -0.05 -12.35 -3.82
CA VAL A 137 -1.07 -12.83 -2.87
C VAL A 137 -1.98 -13.89 -3.53
N LYS A 138 -2.39 -13.68 -4.78
CA LYS A 138 -3.15 -14.70 -5.54
C LYS A 138 -2.34 -15.98 -5.76
N LYS A 139 -1.04 -15.86 -6.01
CA LYS A 139 -0.13 -17.00 -6.14
C LYS A 139 -0.07 -17.85 -4.87
N ALA A 140 -0.27 -17.23 -3.70
CA ALA A 140 -0.40 -17.94 -2.43
C ALA A 140 -1.76 -18.62 -2.22
N GLY A 141 -2.72 -18.49 -3.15
CA GLY A 141 -4.03 -19.12 -3.12
C GLY A 141 -5.16 -18.26 -2.53
N VAL A 142 -4.87 -17.06 -2.08
CA VAL A 142 -5.87 -16.15 -1.49
C VAL A 142 -6.83 -15.63 -2.55
N LYS A 143 -8.13 -15.64 -2.23
CA LYS A 143 -9.21 -15.22 -3.15
C LYS A 143 -9.84 -13.89 -2.79
N LYS A 144 -9.76 -13.47 -1.52
CA LYS A 144 -10.40 -12.25 -1.03
C LYS A 144 -9.34 -11.21 -0.67
N ILE A 145 -9.21 -10.20 -1.53
CA ILE A 145 -8.15 -9.20 -1.48
C ILE A 145 -8.76 -7.81 -1.53
N TYR A 146 -8.48 -7.01 -0.50
CA TYR A 146 -8.73 -5.58 -0.45
C TYR A 146 -7.42 -4.83 -0.62
N VAL A 147 -7.47 -3.65 -1.22
CA VAL A 147 -6.31 -2.79 -1.45
C VAL A 147 -6.59 -1.40 -0.91
N ASN A 148 -5.62 -0.87 -0.17
CA ASN A 148 -5.65 0.50 0.26
C ASN A 148 -4.30 1.18 0.03
N CYS A 149 -4.36 2.44 -0.44
CA CYS A 149 -3.24 3.37 -0.38
C CYS A 149 -3.69 4.64 0.36
N LEU A 150 -2.75 5.34 1.00
CA LEU A 150 -3.07 6.61 1.64
C LEU A 150 -3.39 7.67 0.60
N ILE A 151 -2.60 7.73 -0.47
CA ILE A 151 -2.70 8.74 -1.52
C ILE A 151 -2.80 8.07 -2.89
N GLU A 152 -3.77 8.49 -3.69
CA GLU A 152 -3.77 8.27 -5.14
C GLU A 152 -3.21 9.50 -5.85
N LEU A 153 -2.21 9.32 -6.69
CA LEU A 153 -1.75 10.33 -7.65
C LEU A 153 -2.59 10.19 -8.92
N VAL A 154 -3.61 11.03 -9.01
CA VAL A 154 -4.57 11.01 -10.11
C VAL A 154 -3.89 11.39 -11.43
N GLY A 155 -4.17 10.65 -12.50
CA GLY A 155 -3.61 10.87 -13.83
C GLY A 155 -2.44 9.96 -14.20
N LEU A 156 -1.90 9.16 -13.26
CA LEU A 156 -0.81 8.20 -13.54
C LEU A 156 -1.30 6.79 -13.91
N GLY A 157 -2.61 6.56 -13.92
CA GLY A 157 -3.21 5.32 -14.42
C GLY A 157 -3.22 4.15 -13.43
N GLY A 158 -2.74 4.32 -12.20
CA GLY A 158 -2.64 3.23 -11.23
C GLY A 158 -3.99 2.58 -10.91
N ARG A 159 -5.02 3.37 -10.66
CA ARG A 159 -6.38 2.85 -10.42
C ARG A 159 -6.90 2.01 -11.59
N LYS A 160 -6.70 2.49 -12.82
CA LYS A 160 -7.09 1.77 -14.03
C LYS A 160 -6.33 0.44 -14.17
N LEU A 161 -5.04 0.43 -13.85
CA LEU A 161 -4.24 -0.80 -13.86
C LEU A 161 -4.77 -1.85 -12.88
N LEU A 162 -5.28 -1.43 -11.73
CA LEU A 162 -5.79 -2.32 -10.68
C LEU A 162 -7.24 -2.75 -10.87
N GLU A 163 -7.94 -2.19 -11.86
CA GLU A 163 -9.34 -2.48 -12.13
C GLU A 163 -9.57 -3.97 -12.37
N GLY A 164 -10.50 -4.57 -11.61
CA GLY A 164 -10.81 -5.99 -11.69
C GLY A 164 -9.79 -6.95 -11.07
N LYS A 165 -8.68 -6.45 -10.51
CA LYS A 165 -7.61 -7.29 -9.93
C LYS A 165 -7.84 -7.66 -8.47
N ALA A 166 -8.60 -6.86 -7.73
CA ALA A 166 -8.92 -7.07 -6.32
C ALA A 166 -10.42 -6.86 -6.05
N ASN A 167 -10.90 -7.25 -4.88
CA ASN A 167 -12.31 -7.05 -4.49
C ASN A 167 -12.66 -5.58 -4.34
N ASN A 168 -11.71 -4.78 -3.89
CA ASN A 168 -11.85 -3.33 -3.80
C ASN A 168 -10.47 -2.66 -3.83
N VAL A 169 -10.39 -1.47 -4.43
CA VAL A 169 -9.22 -0.59 -4.41
C VAL A 169 -9.65 0.77 -3.89
N ASP A 170 -9.14 1.16 -2.74
CA ASP A 170 -9.49 2.39 -2.05
C ASP A 170 -8.26 3.23 -1.73
N CYS A 171 -8.42 4.55 -1.77
CA CYS A 171 -7.40 5.50 -1.35
C CYS A 171 -8.04 6.55 -0.43
N LEU A 172 -7.31 7.00 0.60
CA LEU A 172 -7.85 7.98 1.54
C LEU A 172 -7.90 9.39 0.93
N LEU A 173 -6.89 9.73 0.14
CA LEU A 173 -6.73 11.01 -0.52
C LEU A 173 -6.51 10.84 -2.01
N ALA A 174 -7.08 11.71 -2.82
CA ALA A 174 -6.75 11.87 -4.23
C ALA A 174 -6.04 13.22 -4.42
N ILE A 175 -4.89 13.20 -5.09
CA ILE A 175 -4.09 14.39 -5.38
C ILE A 175 -3.78 14.39 -6.88
N GLU A 176 -4.11 15.49 -7.55
CA GLU A 176 -3.74 15.66 -8.97
C GLU A 176 -2.22 15.80 -9.11
N VAL A 177 -1.67 15.23 -10.16
CA VAL A 177 -0.20 15.21 -10.36
C VAL A 177 0.40 16.62 -10.42
N ASN A 178 -0.38 17.61 -10.84
CA ASN A 178 0.06 19.00 -11.03
C ASN A 178 -0.32 19.94 -9.85
N GLU A 179 -0.89 19.41 -8.76
CA GLU A 179 -1.22 20.17 -7.55
C GLU A 179 -0.02 20.40 -6.63
#